data_0cc4d3fb9710f79cf0d78e401c12040f
#
_entry.id   0cc4d3fb9710f79cf0d78e401c12040f
#
_cell.length_a   1.000
_cell.length_b   1.000
_cell.length_c   1.000
_cell.angle_alpha   90.00
_cell.angle_beta   90.00
_cell.angle_gamma   90.00
#
_symmetry.space_group_name_H-M   'P 1'
#
loop_
_entity.id
_entity.type
_entity.pdbx_description
1 polymer ?
#
loop_
_entity_poly.entity_id
_entity_poly.type
_entity_poly.pdbx_seq_one_letter_code
_entity_poly.pdbx_strand_id
1 'polypeptide(L)'
;LILFVAFPIHRAAIRNIFHPTMDTLISLGSLSAYIWSIYATYNNVGDVYTEVAAGVLLFVILGRYLESRAKRSASSALATLLALGEKEVSVLRNGTEVLIPISHLQVGDEFIVKPGARIATDGIVISGTSSVNNSMMTGESAPVEVSPGMNVIGSALNNNGRLIVRATRIGSDTELARITSMVVTAQGSKAPIQALADKIAAIFVPIVTILAIGTFAY
;
A
#
# COMPACT_ATOMS: atom_id res chain seq x y z
N LEU A 1 27.00 11.46 -5.47
CA LEU A 1 26.23 10.24 -5.22
C LEU A 1 26.19 9.92 -3.73
N ILE A 2 27.35 9.77 -3.05
CA ILE A 2 27.42 9.33 -1.65
C ILE A 2 26.65 10.26 -0.71
N LEU A 3 26.84 11.56 -0.78
CA LEU A 3 26.19 12.51 0.15
C LEU A 3 24.77 12.89 -0.25
N PHE A 4 24.54 13.24 -1.53
CA PHE A 4 23.25 13.79 -1.96
C PHE A 4 22.23 12.71 -2.34
N VAL A 5 22.61 11.73 -3.14
CA VAL A 5 21.66 10.69 -3.61
C VAL A 5 21.34 9.70 -2.49
N ALA A 6 22.32 9.39 -1.64
CA ALA A 6 22.12 8.54 -0.47
C ALA A 6 21.60 9.29 0.78
N PHE A 7 21.30 10.58 0.69
CA PHE A 7 20.79 11.38 1.80
C PHE A 7 19.60 10.75 2.54
N PRO A 8 18.60 10.13 1.88
CA PRO A 8 17.52 9.45 2.59
C PRO A 8 18.00 8.30 3.50
N ILE A 9 19.05 7.57 3.07
CA ILE A 9 19.66 6.46 3.83
C ILE A 9 20.37 7.03 5.05
N HIS A 10 21.19 8.08 4.87
CA HIS A 10 21.90 8.73 5.96
C HIS A 10 20.97 9.36 6.99
N ARG A 11 19.89 10.00 6.52
CA ARG A 11 18.85 10.55 7.39
C ARG A 11 18.14 9.46 8.21
N ALA A 12 17.83 8.32 7.59
CA ALA A 12 17.22 7.18 8.28
C ALA A 12 18.18 6.59 9.33
N ALA A 13 19.47 6.48 9.01
CA ALA A 13 20.50 6.01 9.91
C ALA A 13 20.64 6.91 11.17
N ILE A 14 20.69 8.22 10.98
CA ILE A 14 20.78 9.19 12.09
C ILE A 14 19.52 9.13 12.98
N ARG A 15 18.33 9.04 12.36
CA ARG A 15 17.08 8.99 13.12
C ARG A 15 16.96 7.71 13.97
N ASN A 16 17.56 6.62 13.49
CA ASN A 16 17.51 5.32 14.15
C ASN A 16 18.84 4.93 14.82
N ILE A 17 19.61 5.88 15.28
CA ILE A 17 20.95 5.63 15.85
C ILE A 17 20.92 4.72 17.09
N PHE A 18 19.84 4.76 17.88
CA PHE A 18 19.64 3.90 19.05
C PHE A 18 19.02 2.54 18.73
N HIS A 19 18.48 2.38 17.52
CA HIS A 19 17.90 1.13 17.00
C HIS A 19 18.49 0.87 15.61
N PRO A 20 19.77 0.39 15.54
CA PRO A 20 20.47 0.22 14.28
C PRO A 20 19.71 -0.68 13.33
N THR A 21 19.59 -0.24 12.09
CA THR A 21 18.95 -0.94 10.99
C THR A 21 19.98 -1.21 9.89
N MET A 22 19.56 -1.92 8.85
CA MET A 22 20.39 -2.11 7.65
C MET A 22 20.87 -0.76 7.08
N ASP A 23 20.04 0.30 7.13
CA ASP A 23 20.41 1.65 6.68
C ASP A 23 21.54 2.25 7.51
N THR A 24 21.58 1.97 8.82
CA THR A 24 22.65 2.41 9.70
C THR A 24 23.98 1.81 9.31
N LEU A 25 24.00 0.50 9.00
CA LEU A 25 25.20 -0.21 8.55
C LEU A 25 25.72 0.35 7.21
N ILE A 26 24.82 0.51 6.23
CA ILE A 26 25.16 1.03 4.90
C ILE A 26 25.68 2.47 5.01
N SER A 27 25.02 3.30 5.79
CA SER A 27 25.41 4.69 6.01
C SER A 27 26.78 4.79 6.70
N LEU A 28 27.02 4.02 7.76
CA LEU A 28 28.27 4.01 8.50
C LEU A 28 29.42 3.56 7.61
N GLY A 29 29.26 2.43 6.91
CA GLY A 29 30.29 1.88 6.03
C GLY A 29 30.63 2.80 4.86
N SER A 30 29.62 3.35 4.18
CA SER A 30 29.84 4.23 3.02
C SER A 30 30.43 5.58 3.42
N LEU A 31 30.03 6.16 4.54
CA LEU A 31 30.60 7.42 5.04
C LEU A 31 32.03 7.23 5.54
N SER A 32 32.33 6.13 6.24
CA SER A 32 33.69 5.82 6.71
C SER A 32 34.64 5.62 5.53
N ALA A 33 34.23 4.85 4.52
CA ALA A 33 35.02 4.67 3.29
C ALA A 33 35.24 5.99 2.54
N TYR A 34 34.25 6.86 2.49
CA TYR A 34 34.34 8.16 1.85
C TYR A 34 35.28 9.11 2.60
N ILE A 35 35.15 9.21 3.94
CA ILE A 35 36.03 10.04 4.77
C ILE A 35 37.48 9.57 4.68
N TRP A 36 37.67 8.25 4.79
CA TRP A 36 39.02 7.68 4.60
C TRP A 36 39.59 8.00 3.24
N SER A 37 38.84 7.89 2.18
CA SER A 37 39.30 8.18 0.81
C SER A 37 39.70 9.64 0.64
N ILE A 38 39.02 10.59 1.26
CA ILE A 38 39.40 12.00 1.28
C ILE A 38 40.73 12.17 2.01
N TYR A 39 40.89 11.56 3.19
CA TYR A 39 42.11 11.62 3.96
C TYR A 39 43.28 11.00 3.19
N ALA A 40 43.11 9.82 2.62
CA ALA A 40 44.13 9.10 1.84
C ALA A 40 44.56 9.91 0.61
N THR A 41 43.60 10.52 -0.10
CA THR A 41 43.89 11.37 -1.26
C THR A 41 44.70 12.63 -0.87
N TYR A 42 44.31 13.28 0.24
CA TYR A 42 44.97 14.50 0.70
C TYR A 42 46.42 14.25 1.17
N ASN A 43 46.64 13.13 1.86
CA ASN A 43 47.93 12.78 2.43
C ASN A 43 48.81 11.90 1.51
N ASN A 44 48.30 11.51 0.35
CA ASN A 44 48.96 10.54 -0.57
C ASN A 44 49.33 9.22 0.11
N VAL A 45 48.46 8.69 0.97
CA VAL A 45 48.68 7.45 1.72
C VAL A 45 47.54 6.47 1.55
N GLY A 46 47.86 5.19 1.37
CA GLY A 46 46.86 4.11 1.30
C GLY A 46 46.00 4.10 0.05
N ASP A 47 45.02 3.21 0.09
CA ASP A 47 44.08 3.00 -1.03
C ASP A 47 42.82 3.86 -0.88
N VAL A 48 42.22 4.20 -2.01
CA VAL A 48 40.98 4.99 -2.10
C VAL A 48 39.79 4.04 -2.30
N TYR A 49 38.80 4.12 -1.44
CA TYR A 49 37.60 3.23 -1.45
C TYR A 49 36.33 3.93 -1.90
N THR A 50 36.45 5.09 -2.55
CA THR A 50 35.26 5.88 -3.01
C THR A 50 34.42 5.09 -4.01
N GLU A 51 35.05 4.31 -4.88
CA GLU A 51 34.35 3.47 -5.86
C GLU A 51 33.53 2.35 -5.21
N VAL A 52 34.08 1.72 -4.16
CA VAL A 52 33.39 0.68 -3.39
C VAL A 52 32.18 1.28 -2.68
N ALA A 53 32.36 2.42 -1.99
CA ALA A 53 31.28 3.14 -1.31
C ALA A 53 30.17 3.56 -2.30
N ALA A 54 30.55 4.09 -3.46
CA ALA A 54 29.61 4.49 -4.50
C ALA A 54 28.87 3.28 -5.10
N GLY A 55 29.59 2.17 -5.35
CA GLY A 55 29.01 0.94 -5.88
C GLY A 55 27.98 0.32 -4.95
N VAL A 56 28.29 0.20 -3.67
CA VAL A 56 27.34 -0.33 -2.67
C VAL A 56 26.07 0.53 -2.63
N LEU A 57 26.18 1.86 -2.57
CA LEU A 57 25.04 2.76 -2.54
C LEU A 57 24.22 2.70 -3.84
N LEU A 58 24.89 2.58 -5.00
CA LEU A 58 24.22 2.42 -6.29
C LEU A 58 23.35 1.17 -6.30
N PHE A 59 23.87 0.02 -5.88
CA PHE A 59 23.11 -1.24 -5.85
C PHE A 59 21.96 -1.19 -4.84
N VAL A 60 22.16 -0.60 -3.68
CA VAL A 60 21.10 -0.44 -2.67
C VAL A 60 19.97 0.46 -3.19
N ILE A 61 20.31 1.59 -3.80
CA ILE A 61 19.33 2.54 -4.35
C ILE A 61 18.59 1.91 -5.54
N LEU A 62 19.31 1.21 -6.41
CA LEU A 62 18.71 0.49 -7.53
C LEU A 62 17.73 -0.60 -7.04
N GLY A 63 18.13 -1.39 -6.05
CA GLY A 63 17.27 -2.40 -5.44
C GLY A 63 15.99 -1.81 -4.87
N ARG A 64 16.08 -0.71 -4.12
CA ARG A 64 14.93 0.02 -3.59
C ARG A 64 14.04 0.61 -4.68
N TYR A 65 14.64 1.12 -5.75
CA TYR A 65 13.88 1.62 -6.90
C TYR A 65 13.07 0.50 -7.57
N LEU A 66 13.71 -0.64 -7.85
CA LEU A 66 13.04 -1.80 -8.44
C LEU A 66 11.93 -2.35 -7.53
N GLU A 67 12.18 -2.44 -6.22
CA GLU A 67 11.18 -2.83 -5.22
C GLU A 67 9.99 -1.87 -5.22
N SER A 68 10.24 -0.56 -5.20
CA SER A 68 9.18 0.46 -5.20
C SER A 68 8.35 0.42 -6.48
N ARG A 69 8.99 0.16 -7.61
CA ARG A 69 8.32 0.01 -8.90
C ARG A 69 7.44 -1.23 -8.95
N ALA A 70 7.94 -2.37 -8.45
CA ALA A 70 7.16 -3.61 -8.36
C ALA A 70 5.92 -3.43 -7.47
N LYS A 71 6.08 -2.80 -6.29
CA LYS A 71 4.97 -2.48 -5.37
C LYS A 71 3.93 -1.55 -6.00
N ARG A 72 4.35 -0.51 -6.72
CA ARG A 72 3.42 0.41 -7.42
C ARG A 72 2.61 -0.31 -8.50
N SER A 73 3.24 -1.20 -9.27
CA SER A 73 2.54 -1.97 -10.30
C SER A 73 1.44 -2.86 -9.71
N ALA A 74 1.72 -3.51 -8.58
CA ALA A 74 0.73 -4.32 -7.87
C ALA A 74 -0.43 -3.48 -7.28
N SER A 75 -0.12 -2.29 -6.71
CA SER A 75 -1.13 -1.40 -6.13
C SER A 75 -2.00 -0.72 -7.18
N SER A 76 -1.50 -0.48 -8.41
CA SER A 76 -2.30 0.17 -9.46
C SER A 76 -3.42 -0.73 -9.97
N ALA A 77 -3.22 -2.04 -10.06
CA ALA A 77 -4.27 -2.99 -10.43
C ALA A 77 -5.42 -2.97 -9.41
N LEU A 78 -5.09 -2.89 -8.12
CA LEU A 78 -6.08 -2.80 -7.04
C LEU A 78 -6.83 -1.46 -7.07
N ALA A 79 -6.14 -0.34 -7.32
CA ALA A 79 -6.75 0.97 -7.45
C ALA A 79 -7.73 1.04 -8.64
N THR A 80 -7.44 0.33 -9.73
CA THR A 80 -8.34 0.23 -10.88
C THR A 80 -9.63 -0.52 -10.51
N LEU A 81 -9.56 -1.57 -9.70
CA LEU A 81 -10.75 -2.28 -9.18
C LEU A 81 -11.61 -1.37 -8.30
N LEU A 82 -11.00 -0.52 -7.48
CA LEU A 82 -11.73 0.46 -6.64
C LEU A 82 -12.33 1.60 -7.46
N ALA A 83 -11.70 2.00 -8.56
CA ALA A 83 -12.19 3.04 -9.45
C ALA A 83 -13.44 2.60 -10.28
N LEU A 84 -13.81 1.33 -10.23
CA LEU A 84 -15.02 0.80 -10.86
C LEU A 84 -16.31 1.09 -10.07
N GLY A 85 -16.22 1.70 -8.89
CA GLY A 85 -17.38 2.15 -8.13
C GLY A 85 -18.15 3.27 -8.87
N GLU A 86 -19.48 3.27 -8.73
CA GLU A 86 -20.33 4.36 -9.25
C GLU A 86 -19.95 5.67 -8.54
N LYS A 87 -19.86 6.76 -9.31
CA LYS A 87 -19.56 8.09 -8.77
C LYS A 87 -20.80 8.81 -8.27
N GLU A 88 -21.95 8.46 -8.84
CA GLU A 88 -23.24 9.03 -8.56
C GLU A 88 -24.27 7.93 -8.30
N VAL A 89 -25.28 8.21 -7.52
CA VAL A 89 -26.33 7.27 -7.15
C VAL A 89 -27.69 7.94 -7.18
N SER A 90 -28.69 7.26 -7.73
CA SER A 90 -30.08 7.72 -7.74
C SER A 90 -30.74 7.33 -6.42
N VAL A 91 -30.95 8.29 -5.53
CA VAL A 91 -31.60 8.09 -4.22
C VAL A 91 -33.07 8.45 -4.32
N LEU A 92 -33.91 7.67 -3.65
CA LEU A 92 -35.34 7.92 -3.54
C LEU A 92 -35.62 8.79 -2.32
N ARG A 93 -35.92 10.09 -2.54
CA ARG A 93 -36.31 11.02 -1.47
C ARG A 93 -37.74 11.49 -1.67
N ASN A 94 -38.61 11.21 -0.67
CA ASN A 94 -40.04 11.56 -0.74
C ASN A 94 -40.74 11.05 -2.02
N GLY A 95 -40.37 9.87 -2.49
CA GLY A 95 -40.95 9.28 -3.72
C GLY A 95 -40.39 9.81 -5.03
N THR A 96 -39.45 10.77 -4.98
CA THR A 96 -38.78 11.34 -6.16
C THR A 96 -37.33 10.83 -6.29
N GLU A 97 -36.95 10.46 -7.50
CA GLU A 97 -35.56 10.03 -7.82
C GLU A 97 -34.67 11.27 -7.91
N VAL A 98 -33.62 11.36 -7.08
CA VAL A 98 -32.64 12.44 -7.05
C VAL A 98 -31.25 11.84 -7.25
N LEU A 99 -30.51 12.33 -8.23
CA LEU A 99 -29.12 11.93 -8.46
C LEU A 99 -28.21 12.68 -7.50
N ILE A 100 -27.41 11.97 -6.72
CA ILE A 100 -26.45 12.57 -5.78
C ILE A 100 -25.06 11.92 -5.96
N PRO A 101 -23.97 12.63 -5.64
CA PRO A 101 -22.66 12.01 -5.51
C PRO A 101 -22.67 10.92 -4.43
N ILE A 102 -21.98 9.79 -4.67
CA ILE A 102 -21.93 8.66 -3.72
C ILE A 102 -21.39 9.06 -2.34
N SER A 103 -20.56 10.10 -2.29
CA SER A 103 -20.02 10.66 -1.03
C SER A 103 -21.09 11.27 -0.12
N HIS A 104 -22.27 11.58 -0.66
CA HIS A 104 -23.41 12.13 0.08
C HIS A 104 -24.46 11.09 0.44
N LEU A 105 -24.25 9.83 0.05
CA LEU A 105 -25.12 8.72 0.44
C LEU A 105 -24.94 8.43 1.92
N GLN A 106 -26.05 8.18 2.63
CA GLN A 106 -26.06 7.86 4.05
C GLN A 106 -26.61 6.47 4.30
N VAL A 107 -26.22 5.86 5.43
CA VAL A 107 -26.83 4.60 5.88
C VAL A 107 -28.31 4.84 6.13
N GLY A 108 -29.15 3.96 5.58
CA GLY A 108 -30.61 4.08 5.61
C GLY A 108 -31.22 4.73 4.37
N ASP A 109 -30.46 5.42 3.52
CA ASP A 109 -30.95 5.94 2.25
C ASP A 109 -31.41 4.80 1.33
N GLU A 110 -32.50 5.02 0.62
CA GLU A 110 -32.98 4.10 -0.41
C GLU A 110 -32.53 4.57 -1.78
N PHE A 111 -31.86 3.71 -2.51
CA PHE A 111 -31.35 4.01 -3.83
C PHE A 111 -31.82 3.01 -4.88
N ILE A 112 -31.91 3.49 -6.12
CA ILE A 112 -32.40 2.74 -7.27
C ILE A 112 -31.21 2.16 -8.03
N VAL A 113 -31.29 0.85 -8.34
CA VAL A 113 -30.33 0.18 -9.21
C VAL A 113 -31.05 -0.29 -10.47
N LYS A 114 -30.72 0.35 -11.58
CA LYS A 114 -31.28 0.03 -12.90
C LYS A 114 -30.64 -1.24 -13.48
N PRO A 115 -31.30 -1.96 -14.41
CA PRO A 115 -30.65 -3.04 -15.15
C PRO A 115 -29.36 -2.58 -15.82
N GLY A 116 -28.31 -3.38 -15.72
CA GLY A 116 -26.97 -3.06 -16.23
C GLY A 116 -26.17 -2.09 -15.36
N ALA A 117 -26.74 -1.53 -14.30
CA ALA A 117 -26.03 -0.66 -13.37
C ALA A 117 -25.36 -1.47 -12.24
N ARG A 118 -24.30 -0.89 -11.66
CA ARG A 118 -23.68 -1.45 -10.46
C ARG A 118 -24.41 -0.99 -9.20
N ILE A 119 -24.43 -1.83 -8.19
CA ILE A 119 -24.95 -1.51 -6.88
C ILE A 119 -23.99 -0.52 -6.22
N ALA A 120 -24.49 0.64 -5.81
CA ALA A 120 -23.68 1.75 -5.32
C ALA A 120 -22.90 1.42 -4.03
N THR A 121 -23.58 0.71 -3.09
CA THR A 121 -23.02 0.34 -1.78
C THR A 121 -23.69 -0.92 -1.24
N ASP A 122 -23.19 -1.47 -0.13
CA ASP A 122 -23.81 -2.62 0.52
C ASP A 122 -25.21 -2.25 1.06
N GLY A 123 -26.16 -3.14 0.87
CA GLY A 123 -27.52 -2.86 1.28
C GLY A 123 -28.43 -4.08 1.33
N ILE A 124 -29.70 -3.82 1.64
CA ILE A 124 -30.80 -4.80 1.64
C ILE A 124 -31.79 -4.40 0.56
N VAL A 125 -32.21 -5.36 -0.26
CA VAL A 125 -33.25 -5.15 -1.27
C VAL A 125 -34.58 -4.88 -0.56
N ILE A 126 -35.20 -3.73 -0.86
CA ILE A 126 -36.50 -3.34 -0.33
C ILE A 126 -37.61 -3.71 -1.30
N SER A 127 -37.37 -3.55 -2.60
CA SER A 127 -38.35 -3.83 -3.66
C SER A 127 -37.66 -4.23 -4.95
N GLY A 128 -38.34 -5.07 -5.73
CA GLY A 128 -37.84 -5.58 -6.99
C GLY A 128 -37.21 -6.97 -6.85
N THR A 129 -37.08 -7.64 -7.99
CA THR A 129 -36.35 -8.92 -8.13
C THR A 129 -35.41 -8.84 -9.33
N SER A 130 -34.22 -9.40 -9.18
CA SER A 130 -33.21 -9.41 -10.25
C SER A 130 -32.18 -10.51 -10.01
N SER A 131 -31.33 -10.73 -11.00
CA SER A 131 -30.09 -11.48 -10.79
C SER A 131 -28.91 -10.53 -10.72
N VAL A 132 -28.01 -10.78 -9.76
CA VAL A 132 -26.84 -9.94 -9.48
C VAL A 132 -25.58 -10.77 -9.71
N ASN A 133 -24.63 -10.20 -10.44
CA ASN A 133 -23.35 -10.82 -10.69
C ASN A 133 -22.30 -10.31 -9.69
N ASN A 134 -21.85 -11.20 -8.81
CA ASN A 134 -20.85 -10.94 -7.78
C ASN A 134 -19.44 -11.40 -8.18
N SER A 135 -19.22 -11.80 -9.44
CA SER A 135 -17.97 -12.45 -9.90
C SER A 135 -16.71 -11.64 -9.62
N MET A 136 -16.80 -10.33 -9.60
CA MET A 136 -15.68 -9.46 -9.28
C MET A 136 -15.18 -9.60 -7.83
N MET A 137 -16.05 -10.05 -6.92
CA MET A 137 -15.73 -10.19 -5.50
C MET A 137 -15.50 -11.65 -5.10
N THR A 138 -16.32 -12.56 -5.61
CA THR A 138 -16.27 -13.99 -5.24
C THR A 138 -15.46 -14.83 -6.23
N GLY A 139 -15.24 -14.33 -7.44
CA GLY A 139 -14.65 -15.10 -8.56
C GLY A 139 -15.62 -16.08 -9.21
N GLU A 140 -16.83 -16.24 -8.68
CA GLU A 140 -17.87 -17.11 -9.23
C GLU A 140 -18.69 -16.36 -10.27
N SER A 141 -18.77 -16.89 -11.49
CA SER A 141 -19.48 -16.26 -12.60
C SER A 141 -20.99 -16.47 -12.59
N ALA A 142 -21.50 -17.33 -11.70
CA ALA A 142 -22.94 -17.61 -11.62
C ALA A 142 -23.69 -16.42 -11.00
N PRO A 143 -24.70 -15.83 -11.71
CA PRO A 143 -25.53 -14.79 -11.12
C PRO A 143 -26.35 -15.32 -9.95
N VAL A 144 -26.52 -14.50 -8.93
CA VAL A 144 -27.32 -14.82 -7.75
C VAL A 144 -28.66 -14.10 -7.85
N GLU A 145 -29.77 -14.83 -7.73
CA GLU A 145 -31.10 -14.24 -7.66
C GLU A 145 -31.28 -13.48 -6.36
N VAL A 146 -31.81 -12.26 -6.45
CA VAL A 146 -32.08 -11.39 -5.29
C VAL A 146 -33.52 -10.92 -5.28
N SER A 147 -34.09 -10.87 -4.09
CA SER A 147 -35.48 -10.49 -3.81
C SER A 147 -35.55 -9.65 -2.53
N PRO A 148 -36.70 -9.03 -2.24
CA PRO A 148 -36.89 -8.21 -1.02
C PRO A 148 -36.48 -8.95 0.26
N GLY A 149 -35.69 -8.28 1.11
CA GLY A 149 -35.11 -8.81 2.34
C GLY A 149 -33.71 -9.42 2.18
N MET A 150 -33.21 -9.64 0.94
CA MET A 150 -31.88 -10.18 0.71
C MET A 150 -30.79 -9.09 0.71
N ASN A 151 -29.60 -9.47 1.18
CA ASN A 151 -28.44 -8.59 1.16
C ASN A 151 -27.81 -8.55 -0.24
N VAL A 152 -27.34 -7.37 -0.62
CA VAL A 152 -26.56 -7.13 -1.84
C VAL A 152 -25.28 -6.39 -1.49
N ILE A 153 -24.23 -6.62 -2.29
CA ILE A 153 -22.90 -6.09 -2.07
C ILE A 153 -22.64 -4.97 -3.08
N GLY A 154 -22.03 -3.89 -2.62
CA GLY A 154 -21.61 -2.78 -3.47
C GLY A 154 -20.69 -3.23 -4.61
N SER A 155 -20.76 -2.54 -5.74
CA SER A 155 -20.02 -2.83 -6.99
C SER A 155 -20.46 -4.08 -7.75
N ALA A 156 -21.38 -4.90 -7.22
CA ALA A 156 -21.99 -6.00 -7.96
C ALA A 156 -22.85 -5.49 -9.13
N LEU A 157 -22.88 -6.23 -10.24
CA LEU A 157 -23.61 -5.83 -11.43
C LEU A 157 -25.05 -6.36 -11.37
N ASN A 158 -26.02 -5.46 -11.47
CA ASN A 158 -27.43 -5.81 -11.60
C ASN A 158 -27.76 -6.15 -13.05
N ASN A 159 -28.23 -7.38 -13.32
CA ASN A 159 -28.44 -7.82 -14.70
C ASN A 159 -29.80 -7.38 -15.27
N ASN A 160 -30.90 -7.72 -14.64
CA ASN A 160 -32.21 -7.75 -15.31
C ASN A 160 -33.25 -6.78 -14.73
N GLY A 161 -33.50 -6.82 -13.42
CA GLY A 161 -34.61 -6.11 -12.77
C GLY A 161 -34.20 -4.73 -12.24
N ARG A 162 -35.18 -3.87 -12.02
CA ARG A 162 -35.00 -2.64 -11.24
C ARG A 162 -35.11 -2.98 -9.77
N LEU A 163 -34.07 -2.65 -9.01
CA LEU A 163 -34.04 -2.86 -7.55
C LEU A 163 -34.12 -1.51 -6.82
N ILE A 164 -34.79 -1.52 -5.67
CA ILE A 164 -34.67 -0.46 -4.65
C ILE A 164 -33.95 -1.10 -3.47
N VAL A 165 -32.81 -0.50 -3.11
CA VAL A 165 -31.90 -1.03 -2.09
C VAL A 165 -31.74 0.02 -1.00
N ARG A 166 -31.83 -0.40 0.27
CA ARG A 166 -31.52 0.46 1.43
C ARG A 166 -30.07 0.25 1.81
N ALA A 167 -29.30 1.33 1.84
CA ALA A 167 -27.90 1.30 2.23
C ALA A 167 -27.73 0.85 3.69
N THR A 168 -26.89 -0.16 3.92
CA THR A 168 -26.54 -0.67 5.26
C THR A 168 -25.13 -0.31 5.66
N ARG A 169 -24.22 -0.17 4.69
CA ARG A 169 -22.82 0.25 4.90
C ARG A 169 -22.42 1.19 3.78
N ILE A 170 -21.53 2.13 4.08
CA ILE A 170 -21.04 3.13 3.12
C ILE A 170 -19.52 3.32 3.24
N GLY A 171 -18.89 3.81 2.17
CA GLY A 171 -17.49 4.21 2.18
C GLY A 171 -16.54 3.10 2.61
N SER A 172 -15.76 3.34 3.67
CA SER A 172 -14.75 2.42 4.22
C SER A 172 -15.34 1.16 4.87
N ASP A 173 -16.61 1.17 5.23
CA ASP A 173 -17.25 0.08 5.96
C ASP A 173 -17.88 -0.97 5.03
N THR A 174 -17.86 -0.73 3.72
CA THR A 174 -18.32 -1.69 2.71
C THR A 174 -17.45 -2.94 2.67
N GLU A 175 -18.04 -4.05 2.26
CA GLU A 175 -17.32 -5.33 2.13
C GLU A 175 -16.14 -5.23 1.16
N LEU A 176 -16.31 -4.52 0.05
CA LEU A 176 -15.24 -4.25 -0.92
C LEU A 176 -14.10 -3.45 -0.29
N ALA A 177 -14.40 -2.40 0.48
CA ALA A 177 -13.39 -1.60 1.15
C ALA A 177 -12.62 -2.40 2.22
N ARG A 178 -13.31 -3.29 2.95
CA ARG A 178 -12.69 -4.20 3.94
C ARG A 178 -11.73 -5.19 3.28
N ILE A 179 -12.16 -5.88 2.22
CA ILE A 179 -11.30 -6.80 1.46
C ILE A 179 -10.07 -6.06 0.94
N THR A 180 -10.27 -4.88 0.35
CA THR A 180 -9.17 -4.06 -0.16
C THR A 180 -8.19 -3.64 0.93
N SER A 181 -8.70 -3.20 2.09
CA SER A 181 -7.84 -2.80 3.21
C SER A 181 -7.02 -3.96 3.75
N MET A 182 -7.59 -5.18 3.80
CA MET A 182 -6.87 -6.40 4.18
C MET A 182 -5.74 -6.71 3.21
N VAL A 183 -5.97 -6.61 1.90
CA VAL A 183 -4.94 -6.84 0.88
C VAL A 183 -3.84 -5.78 0.95
N VAL A 184 -4.19 -4.50 1.09
CA VAL A 184 -3.23 -3.39 1.25
C VAL A 184 -2.38 -3.58 2.52
N THR A 185 -3.01 -3.96 3.64
CA THR A 185 -2.31 -4.21 4.90
C THR A 185 -1.36 -5.41 4.78
N ALA A 186 -1.80 -6.49 4.15
CA ALA A 186 -0.96 -7.66 3.90
C ALA A 186 0.25 -7.35 3.00
N GLN A 187 0.07 -6.49 1.99
CA GLN A 187 1.15 -6.05 1.11
C GLN A 187 2.06 -4.99 1.75
N GLY A 188 1.52 -4.16 2.66
CA GLY A 188 2.25 -3.11 3.37
C GLY A 188 3.12 -3.60 4.53
N SER A 189 2.95 -4.84 4.99
CA SER A 189 3.83 -5.43 5.99
C SER A 189 5.26 -5.54 5.42
N LYS A 190 6.26 -5.09 6.19
CA LYS A 190 7.68 -5.30 5.84
C LYS A 190 7.88 -6.76 5.51
N ALA A 191 8.48 -7.04 4.34
CA ALA A 191 8.78 -8.42 3.99
C ALA A 191 9.50 -9.09 5.18
N PRO A 192 9.13 -10.32 5.58
CA PRO A 192 9.72 -11.00 6.74
C PRO A 192 11.26 -11.01 6.71
N ILE A 193 11.83 -11.02 5.53
CA ILE A 193 13.28 -10.98 5.30
C ILE A 193 13.90 -9.63 5.67
N GLN A 194 13.20 -8.50 5.44
CA GLN A 194 13.69 -7.17 5.84
C GLN A 194 13.65 -7.00 7.38
N ALA A 195 12.61 -7.52 8.02
CA ALA A 195 12.51 -7.52 9.48
C ALA A 195 13.61 -8.37 10.12
N LEU A 196 13.98 -9.49 9.50
CA LEU A 196 15.08 -10.33 9.95
C LEU A 196 16.44 -9.62 9.78
N ALA A 197 16.66 -8.99 8.62
CA ALA A 197 17.88 -8.22 8.37
C ALA A 197 18.05 -7.06 9.35
N ASP A 198 16.98 -6.32 9.67
CA ASP A 198 16.99 -5.25 10.67
C ASP A 198 17.31 -5.80 12.07
N LYS A 199 16.78 -6.97 12.44
CA LYS A 199 17.05 -7.62 13.72
C LYS A 199 18.53 -8.07 13.86
N ILE A 200 19.09 -8.61 12.80
CA ILE A 200 20.51 -8.97 12.74
C ILE A 200 21.37 -7.70 12.84
N ALA A 201 21.05 -6.67 12.06
CA ALA A 201 21.77 -5.41 12.08
C ALA A 201 21.77 -4.74 13.46
N ALA A 202 20.66 -4.81 14.19
CA ALA A 202 20.54 -4.25 15.53
C ALA A 202 21.54 -4.82 16.55
N ILE A 203 21.99 -6.06 16.35
CA ILE A 203 23.01 -6.71 17.21
C ILE A 203 24.41 -6.53 16.60
N PHE A 204 24.53 -6.73 15.29
CA PHE A 204 25.81 -6.72 14.60
C PHE A 204 26.49 -5.35 14.56
N VAL A 205 25.72 -4.28 14.27
CA VAL A 205 26.26 -2.93 14.14
C VAL A 205 26.93 -2.44 15.41
N PRO A 206 26.33 -2.52 16.62
CA PRO A 206 27.01 -2.13 17.85
C PRO A 206 28.30 -2.91 18.12
N ILE A 207 28.29 -4.24 17.89
CA ILE A 207 29.47 -5.10 18.10
C ILE A 207 30.61 -4.64 17.19
N VAL A 208 30.37 -4.51 15.90
CA VAL A 208 31.38 -4.10 14.92
C VAL A 208 31.90 -2.68 15.24
N THR A 209 31.02 -1.78 15.64
CA THR A 209 31.40 -0.41 15.97
C THR A 209 32.33 -0.38 17.20
N ILE A 210 32.04 -1.16 18.24
CA ILE A 210 32.89 -1.26 19.44
C ILE A 210 34.27 -1.86 19.08
N LEU A 211 34.27 -2.91 18.27
CA LEU A 211 35.53 -3.53 17.81
C LEU A 211 36.35 -2.57 16.97
N ALA A 212 35.72 -1.81 16.06
CA ALA A 212 36.39 -0.83 15.23
C ALA A 212 37.03 0.30 16.06
N ILE A 213 36.28 0.82 17.06
CA ILE A 213 36.80 1.84 17.98
C ILE A 213 37.97 1.28 18.79
N GLY A 214 37.84 0.06 19.31
CA GLY A 214 38.90 -0.62 20.05
C GLY A 214 40.17 -0.84 19.25
N THR A 215 40.03 -1.23 17.98
CA THR A 215 41.18 -1.38 17.05
C THR A 215 41.82 -0.06 16.69
N PHE A 216 41.03 1.02 16.58
CA PHE A 216 41.57 2.36 16.28
C PHE A 216 42.28 2.99 17.48
N ALA A 217 41.88 2.65 18.71
CA ALA A 217 42.47 3.15 19.94
C ALA A 217 43.75 2.43 20.39
N TYR A 218 44.04 1.24 19.79
CA TYR A 218 45.27 0.46 19.99
C TYR A 218 46.32 0.82 18.97
#